data_9531bf37443de9f61ff9ed3716ae4c0d
#
_entry.id   9531bf37443de9f61ff9ed3716ae4c0d
#
_cell.length_a   1.000
_cell.length_b   1.000
_cell.length_c   1.000
_cell.angle_alpha   90.00
_cell.angle_beta   90.00
_cell.angle_gamma   90.00
#
_symmetry.space_group_name_H-M   'P 1'
#
loop_
_entity.id
_entity.type
_entity.pdbx_description
1 polymer ?
#
loop_
_entity_poly.entity_id
_entity_poly.type
_entity_poly.pdbx_seq_one_letter_code
_entity_poly.pdbx_strand_id
1 'polypeptide(L)'
;MSKTLGILATGALAIGLAAALPGAASADKFNFRMASGHAPATGYVRMMSEQFAPRVVAKLEAMGHKATFNEAYGGSIVKVAETLEGVKDGIVDLGGYCFCFEPSNLFLNTYPLWMPFDAQNATLGTKVAREVYNNVPHMAGVFEKKYNQKLLGLFGFDNYGLYTTFAWDSVTELKGRKMSGAGPNLPWVEAVGAIPVGTTLPDVYPSLQTGVYDGVLLFPSVGWSHKLFEPAPHYKIVGFGSKTFHGVTINMDTWKSLPADVQKAMSEAGMETEDFTGPWVDELEATNLGRMVMAGANVTRVTPEARLAWAKTLAGFPNMRAKEADSKGLPGSKVVGMAVDVAEKLGHKWPVRYVIK
;
A
#
# COMPACT_ATOMS: atom_id res chain seq x y z
N MET A 1 28.76 99.49 15.70
CA MET A 1 28.35 98.76 16.88
C MET A 1 27.05 98.09 16.52
N SER A 2 27.02 96.82 16.16
CA SER A 2 25.79 96.04 16.00
C SER A 2 26.10 94.57 16.27
N LYS A 3 25.52 93.97 17.25
CA LYS A 3 25.71 92.59 17.68
C LYS A 3 24.71 91.74 16.90
N THR A 4 25.14 90.76 16.16
CA THR A 4 24.31 89.79 15.54
C THR A 4 24.28 88.56 16.42
N LEU A 5 23.03 88.12 16.75
CA LEU A 5 22.71 86.98 17.57
C LEU A 5 22.59 85.79 16.65
N GLY A 6 23.37 84.72 16.84
CA GLY A 6 23.24 83.46 16.11
C GLY A 6 22.25 82.55 16.75
N ILE A 7 21.30 82.01 15.97
CA ILE A 7 20.32 80.97 16.35
C ILE A 7 20.87 79.63 15.98
N LEU A 8 21.13 78.78 16.96
CA LEU A 8 21.46 77.34 16.77
C LEU A 8 20.14 76.57 16.56
N ALA A 9 19.96 76.01 15.37
CA ALA A 9 18.88 75.07 15.08
C ALA A 9 19.34 73.64 15.38
N THR A 10 18.75 73.06 16.43
CA THR A 10 18.91 71.61 16.75
C THR A 10 17.97 70.81 15.88
N GLY A 11 18.54 70.12 14.90
CA GLY A 11 17.81 69.11 14.07
C GLY A 11 17.61 67.81 14.84
N ALA A 12 16.37 67.50 15.16
CA ALA A 12 15.99 66.19 15.70
C ALA A 12 15.93 65.13 14.57
N LEU A 13 16.86 64.16 14.63
CA LEU A 13 16.88 63.04 13.71
C LEU A 13 15.80 62.01 14.19
N ALA A 14 14.65 61.96 13.51
CA ALA A 14 13.65 60.95 13.72
C ALA A 14 14.06 59.66 13.04
N ILE A 15 14.57 58.69 13.81
CA ILE A 15 14.80 57.31 13.34
C ILE A 15 13.44 56.63 13.22
N GLY A 16 12.92 56.52 12.00
CA GLY A 16 11.76 55.75 11.66
C GLY A 16 12.06 54.25 11.79
N LEU A 17 11.52 53.61 12.85
CA LEU A 17 11.51 52.17 13.02
C LEU A 17 10.51 51.61 12.00
N ALA A 18 11.01 51.15 10.82
CA ALA A 18 10.22 50.42 9.86
C ALA A 18 9.92 49.06 10.48
N ALA A 19 8.73 48.90 11.07
CA ALA A 19 8.21 47.61 11.44
C ALA A 19 8.08 46.78 10.14
N ALA A 20 8.95 45.79 9.95
CA ALA A 20 8.80 44.81 8.90
C ALA A 20 7.47 44.07 9.18
N LEU A 21 6.42 44.41 8.45
CA LEU A 21 5.21 43.57 8.38
C LEU A 21 5.62 42.18 7.94
N PRO A 22 5.21 41.10 8.63
CA PRO A 22 5.44 39.77 8.11
C PRO A 22 4.80 39.74 6.73
N GLY A 23 5.65 39.48 5.71
CA GLY A 23 5.20 39.38 4.33
C GLY A 23 4.04 38.41 4.27
N ALA A 24 2.92 38.83 3.70
CA ALA A 24 1.81 37.95 3.41
C ALA A 24 2.39 36.76 2.63
N ALA A 25 2.33 35.56 3.21
CA ALA A 25 2.76 34.36 2.55
C ALA A 25 2.01 34.29 1.21
N SER A 26 2.75 34.27 0.12
CA SER A 26 2.16 34.16 -1.22
C SER A 26 1.35 32.87 -1.25
N ALA A 27 0.10 32.96 -1.65
CA ALA A 27 -0.76 31.81 -1.83
C ALA A 27 -0.29 31.00 -3.05
N ASP A 28 0.55 29.98 -2.82
CA ASP A 28 1.07 29.15 -3.89
C ASP A 28 -0.02 28.17 -4.39
N LYS A 29 0.07 27.83 -5.68
CA LYS A 29 -0.82 26.86 -6.32
C LYS A 29 -0.01 25.62 -6.74
N PHE A 30 -0.43 24.47 -6.25
CA PHE A 30 0.18 23.18 -6.56
C PHE A 30 -0.77 22.36 -7.42
N ASN A 31 -0.29 21.85 -8.55
CA ASN A 31 -1.07 20.99 -9.44
C ASN A 31 -0.31 19.67 -9.57
N PHE A 32 -0.89 18.61 -9.02
CA PHE A 32 -0.28 17.28 -9.01
C PHE A 32 -0.96 16.36 -10.01
N ARG A 33 -0.16 15.64 -10.79
CA ARG A 33 -0.61 14.51 -11.60
C ARG A 33 -0.50 13.25 -10.74
N MET A 34 -1.63 12.65 -10.39
CA MET A 34 -1.68 11.46 -9.54
C MET A 34 -2.27 10.29 -10.32
N ALA A 35 -1.57 9.15 -10.37
CA ALA A 35 -1.98 8.04 -11.21
C ALA A 35 -1.84 6.66 -10.54
N SER A 36 -2.57 5.69 -11.11
CA SER A 36 -2.42 4.27 -10.83
C SER A 36 -2.81 3.44 -12.04
N GLY A 37 -2.12 2.31 -12.24
CA GLY A 37 -2.50 1.32 -13.23
C GLY A 37 -3.79 0.57 -12.89
N HIS A 38 -4.19 0.52 -11.62
CA HIS A 38 -5.44 -0.11 -11.20
C HIS A 38 -6.65 0.82 -11.32
N ALA A 39 -7.83 0.19 -11.45
CA ALA A 39 -9.10 0.90 -11.59
C ALA A 39 -9.49 1.69 -10.33
N PRO A 40 -10.29 2.77 -10.47
CA PRO A 40 -10.76 3.59 -9.33
C PRO A 40 -11.46 2.79 -8.22
N ALA A 41 -12.13 1.69 -8.57
CA ALA A 41 -12.83 0.83 -7.61
C ALA A 41 -11.89 0.00 -6.68
N THR A 42 -10.60 -0.06 -7.00
CA THR A 42 -9.61 -0.78 -6.19
C THR A 42 -9.36 -0.03 -4.88
N GLY A 43 -9.38 -0.75 -3.75
CA GLY A 43 -9.37 -0.15 -2.40
C GLY A 43 -8.28 0.91 -2.18
N TYR A 44 -7.01 0.63 -2.51
CA TYR A 44 -5.95 1.61 -2.31
C TYR A 44 -6.03 2.82 -3.25
N VAL A 45 -6.59 2.66 -4.47
CA VAL A 45 -6.84 3.79 -5.39
C VAL A 45 -7.91 4.71 -4.81
N ARG A 46 -8.96 4.12 -4.21
CA ARG A 46 -9.96 4.89 -3.45
C ARG A 46 -9.31 5.64 -2.29
N MET A 47 -8.36 5.04 -1.58
CA MET A 47 -7.63 5.75 -0.51
C MET A 47 -6.84 6.95 -1.04
N MET A 48 -6.28 6.86 -2.23
CA MET A 48 -5.60 8.00 -2.86
C MET A 48 -6.59 9.14 -3.16
N SER A 49 -7.70 8.85 -3.82
CA SER A 49 -8.69 9.86 -4.27
C SER A 49 -9.64 10.33 -3.17
N GLU A 50 -10.10 9.42 -2.30
CA GLU A 50 -11.14 9.74 -1.30
C GLU A 50 -10.54 10.19 0.06
N GLN A 51 -9.26 9.91 0.32
CA GLN A 51 -8.65 10.18 1.62
C GLN A 51 -7.36 11.00 1.52
N PHE A 52 -6.36 10.54 0.77
CA PHE A 52 -5.05 11.21 0.69
C PHE A 52 -5.16 12.60 0.04
N ALA A 53 -5.66 12.67 -1.19
CA ALA A 53 -5.75 13.93 -1.92
C ALA A 53 -6.62 14.99 -1.19
N PRO A 54 -7.82 14.66 -0.67
CA PRO A 54 -8.61 15.62 0.10
C PRO A 54 -7.92 16.09 1.39
N ARG A 55 -7.18 15.22 2.10
CA ARG A 55 -6.42 15.64 3.29
C ARG A 55 -5.29 16.59 2.94
N VAL A 56 -4.55 16.33 1.84
CA VAL A 56 -3.53 17.26 1.36
C VAL A 56 -4.14 18.61 1.02
N VAL A 57 -5.23 18.62 0.25
CA VAL A 57 -5.94 19.86 -0.11
C VAL A 57 -6.34 20.65 1.15
N ALA A 58 -7.01 20.00 2.10
CA ALA A 58 -7.48 20.66 3.33
C ALA A 58 -6.32 21.23 4.17
N LYS A 59 -5.22 20.49 4.30
CA LYS A 59 -4.02 20.95 5.03
C LYS A 59 -3.38 22.17 4.34
N LEU A 60 -3.27 22.15 3.01
CA LEU A 60 -2.69 23.24 2.25
C LEU A 60 -3.59 24.49 2.26
N GLU A 61 -4.90 24.31 2.16
CA GLU A 61 -5.86 25.42 2.30
C GLU A 61 -5.80 26.09 3.68
N ALA A 62 -5.63 25.31 4.74
CA ALA A 62 -5.45 25.84 6.09
C ALA A 62 -4.16 26.69 6.25
N MET A 63 -3.17 26.49 5.37
CA MET A 63 -1.94 27.28 5.30
C MET A 63 -1.99 28.42 4.27
N GLY A 64 -3.14 28.60 3.59
CA GLY A 64 -3.34 29.64 2.59
C GLY A 64 -2.88 29.24 1.18
N HIS A 65 -2.45 28.01 0.97
CA HIS A 65 -2.10 27.47 -0.34
C HIS A 65 -3.31 26.83 -1.06
N LYS A 66 -3.15 26.53 -2.34
CA LYS A 66 -4.14 25.77 -3.11
C LYS A 66 -3.49 24.55 -3.73
N ALA A 67 -4.17 23.39 -3.68
CA ALA A 67 -3.73 22.18 -4.36
C ALA A 67 -4.86 21.60 -5.20
N THR A 68 -4.49 21.04 -6.35
CA THR A 68 -5.37 20.23 -7.20
C THR A 68 -4.69 18.95 -7.59
N PHE A 69 -5.45 17.87 -7.68
CA PHE A 69 -4.98 16.58 -8.16
C PHE A 69 -5.66 16.25 -9.49
N ASN A 70 -4.85 16.11 -10.53
CA ASN A 70 -5.29 15.57 -11.81
C ASN A 70 -5.14 14.05 -11.75
N GLU A 71 -6.27 13.37 -11.51
CA GLU A 71 -6.30 11.93 -11.25
C GLU A 71 -6.42 11.13 -12.53
N ALA A 72 -5.56 10.13 -12.73
CA ALA A 72 -5.50 9.27 -13.91
C ALA A 72 -5.34 7.80 -13.49
N TYR A 73 -6.43 7.04 -13.48
CA TYR A 73 -6.48 5.67 -13.02
C TYR A 73 -6.83 4.68 -14.14
N GLY A 74 -6.75 3.39 -13.83
CA GLY A 74 -7.10 2.32 -14.77
C GLY A 74 -6.12 2.16 -15.92
N GLY A 75 -4.88 2.58 -15.76
CA GLY A 75 -3.86 2.43 -16.79
C GLY A 75 -3.93 3.49 -17.90
N SER A 76 -4.63 4.60 -17.67
CA SER A 76 -4.81 5.66 -18.68
C SER A 76 -3.51 6.42 -19.00
N ILE A 77 -2.59 6.55 -18.05
CA ILE A 77 -1.26 7.17 -18.25
C ILE A 77 -0.15 6.15 -17.99
N VAL A 78 -0.23 5.41 -16.88
CA VAL A 78 0.75 4.39 -16.47
C VAL A 78 0.02 3.09 -16.18
N LYS A 79 0.47 1.97 -16.75
CA LYS A 79 -0.09 0.64 -16.48
C LYS A 79 0.37 0.10 -15.13
N VAL A 80 -0.20 -1.05 -14.72
CA VAL A 80 0.08 -1.68 -13.41
C VAL A 80 1.58 -1.89 -13.17
N ALA A 81 2.30 -2.43 -14.15
CA ALA A 81 3.74 -2.70 -14.06
C ALA A 81 4.63 -1.53 -14.54
N GLU A 82 4.05 -0.37 -14.79
CA GLU A 82 4.77 0.81 -15.28
C GLU A 82 4.72 1.98 -14.28
N THR A 83 3.93 1.85 -13.20
CA THR A 83 3.68 2.99 -12.29
C THR A 83 4.95 3.38 -11.52
N LEU A 84 5.78 2.42 -11.11
CA LEU A 84 7.06 2.70 -10.44
C LEU A 84 7.97 3.56 -11.32
N GLU A 85 8.19 3.16 -12.57
CA GLU A 85 9.03 3.90 -13.50
C GLU A 85 8.38 5.24 -13.92
N GLY A 86 7.05 5.26 -14.08
CA GLY A 86 6.31 6.48 -14.42
C GLY A 86 6.44 7.60 -13.38
N VAL A 87 6.46 7.25 -12.10
CA VAL A 87 6.75 8.22 -11.01
C VAL A 87 8.23 8.57 -11.01
N LYS A 88 9.13 7.60 -11.15
CA LYS A 88 10.59 7.82 -11.19
C LYS A 88 10.97 8.82 -12.27
N ASP A 89 10.42 8.67 -13.47
CA ASP A 89 10.74 9.47 -14.64
C ASP A 89 9.95 10.79 -14.72
N GLY A 90 9.08 11.07 -13.71
CA GLY A 90 8.27 12.28 -13.66
C GLY A 90 7.15 12.36 -14.70
N ILE A 91 6.73 11.21 -15.28
CA ILE A 91 5.54 11.16 -16.14
C ILE A 91 4.31 11.55 -15.33
N VAL A 92 4.26 11.10 -14.08
CA VAL A 92 3.29 11.52 -13.06
C VAL A 92 4.03 11.98 -11.80
N ASP A 93 3.44 12.91 -11.05
CA ASP A 93 4.05 13.44 -9.84
C ASP A 93 3.87 12.48 -8.65
N LEU A 94 2.69 11.84 -8.56
CA LEU A 94 2.40 10.82 -7.56
C LEU A 94 1.88 9.55 -8.22
N GLY A 95 2.24 8.43 -7.64
CA GLY A 95 1.75 7.12 -8.05
C GLY A 95 1.37 6.23 -6.88
N GLY A 96 0.25 5.51 -7.03
CA GLY A 96 -0.10 4.42 -6.14
C GLY A 96 -0.01 3.09 -6.86
N TYR A 97 0.67 2.12 -6.25
CA TYR A 97 0.89 0.83 -6.87
C TYR A 97 1.17 -0.30 -5.88
N CYS A 98 0.99 -1.53 -6.37
CA CYS A 98 1.36 -2.75 -5.67
C CYS A 98 2.86 -3.01 -5.86
N PHE A 99 3.59 -3.16 -4.77
CA PHE A 99 5.00 -3.62 -4.83
C PHE A 99 5.10 -5.05 -5.35
N CYS A 100 4.01 -5.81 -5.34
CA CYS A 100 3.93 -7.18 -5.82
C CYS A 100 4.18 -7.33 -7.33
N PHE A 101 3.93 -6.29 -8.12
CA PHE A 101 4.21 -6.26 -9.56
C PHE A 101 5.62 -5.76 -9.89
N GLU A 102 6.39 -5.44 -8.84
CA GLU A 102 7.80 -5.03 -8.92
C GLU A 102 8.73 -6.03 -8.19
N PRO A 103 8.59 -7.36 -8.42
CA PRO A 103 9.25 -8.37 -7.59
C PRO A 103 10.78 -8.36 -7.70
N SER A 104 11.33 -7.80 -8.77
CA SER A 104 12.78 -7.63 -8.93
C SER A 104 13.28 -6.31 -8.38
N ASN A 105 12.49 -5.25 -8.54
CA ASN A 105 12.82 -3.88 -8.17
C ASN A 105 12.60 -3.62 -6.67
N LEU A 106 11.46 -4.08 -6.14
CA LEU A 106 11.03 -3.91 -4.75
C LEU A 106 10.96 -5.26 -4.01
N PHE A 107 11.95 -6.15 -4.26
CA PHE A 107 11.94 -7.51 -3.77
C PHE A 107 11.62 -7.60 -2.27
N LEU A 108 12.35 -6.86 -1.44
CA LEU A 108 12.15 -6.91 0.01
C LEU A 108 10.81 -6.30 0.45
N ASN A 109 10.27 -5.33 -0.30
CA ASN A 109 8.98 -4.69 0.00
C ASN A 109 7.79 -5.62 -0.24
N THR A 110 8.01 -6.78 -0.91
CA THR A 110 7.00 -7.84 -1.05
C THR A 110 6.94 -8.80 0.15
N TYR A 111 7.75 -8.60 1.20
CA TYR A 111 7.86 -9.49 2.35
C TYR A 111 6.52 -9.90 2.98
N PRO A 112 5.45 -9.09 3.00
CA PRO A 112 4.18 -9.55 3.57
C PRO A 112 3.61 -10.76 2.83
N LEU A 113 3.90 -10.89 1.53
CA LEU A 113 3.50 -12.06 0.72
C LEU A 113 4.37 -13.31 0.97
N TRP A 114 5.49 -13.17 1.68
CA TRP A 114 6.30 -14.30 2.12
C TRP A 114 5.79 -14.94 3.42
N MET A 115 4.83 -14.27 4.10
CA MET A 115 4.34 -14.64 5.43
C MET A 115 2.84 -14.99 5.38
N PRO A 116 2.44 -16.11 4.73
CA PRO A 116 1.05 -16.54 4.80
C PRO A 116 0.63 -16.80 6.27
N PHE A 117 -0.66 -16.67 6.55
CA PHE A 117 -1.25 -16.84 7.89
C PHE A 117 -0.81 -15.82 8.96
N ASP A 118 -0.25 -14.68 8.55
CA ASP A 118 0.07 -13.56 9.43
C ASP A 118 -1.17 -12.74 9.87
N ALA A 119 -1.01 -11.45 10.08
CA ALA A 119 -2.05 -10.53 10.55
C ALA A 119 -3.44 -10.83 9.96
N GLN A 120 -4.41 -11.12 10.82
CA GLN A 120 -5.75 -11.57 10.38
C GLN A 120 -6.70 -10.41 10.05
N ASN A 121 -6.25 -9.17 10.17
CA ASN A 121 -6.98 -7.97 9.75
C ASN A 121 -6.02 -6.88 9.27
N ALA A 122 -6.52 -5.92 8.51
CA ALA A 122 -5.72 -4.87 7.89
C ALA A 122 -5.15 -3.88 8.92
N THR A 123 -5.88 -3.61 9.98
CA THR A 123 -5.41 -2.76 11.08
C THR A 123 -4.12 -3.32 11.70
N LEU A 124 -4.08 -4.62 11.97
CA LEU A 124 -2.87 -5.27 12.48
C LEU A 124 -1.76 -5.31 11.44
N GLY A 125 -2.09 -5.69 10.20
CA GLY A 125 -1.12 -5.79 9.10
C GLY A 125 -0.42 -4.46 8.82
N THR A 126 -1.16 -3.35 8.83
CA THR A 126 -0.61 -2.00 8.63
C THR A 126 0.30 -1.60 9.78
N LYS A 127 -0.07 -1.88 11.04
CA LYS A 127 0.80 -1.60 12.21
C LYS A 127 2.11 -2.39 12.15
N VAL A 128 2.05 -3.66 11.77
CA VAL A 128 3.27 -4.47 11.59
C VAL A 128 4.16 -3.89 10.48
N ALA A 129 3.57 -3.54 9.35
CA ALA A 129 4.31 -2.94 8.24
C ALA A 129 4.95 -1.62 8.65
N ARG A 130 4.24 -0.74 9.36
CA ARG A 130 4.75 0.55 9.82
C ARG A 130 5.96 0.37 10.74
N GLU A 131 5.91 -0.58 11.68
CA GLU A 131 7.04 -0.89 12.57
C GLU A 131 8.27 -1.38 11.77
N VAL A 132 8.06 -2.23 10.77
CA VAL A 132 9.15 -2.70 9.90
C VAL A 132 9.76 -1.53 9.10
N TYR A 133 8.93 -0.67 8.50
CA TYR A 133 9.42 0.47 7.72
C TYR A 133 10.13 1.52 8.58
N ASN A 134 9.69 1.75 9.81
CA ASN A 134 10.32 2.68 10.73
C ASN A 134 11.70 2.17 11.22
N ASN A 135 11.86 0.86 11.39
CA ASN A 135 13.06 0.26 12.01
C ASN A 135 14.04 -0.37 11.02
N VAL A 136 13.68 -0.46 9.74
CA VAL A 136 14.54 -0.98 8.68
C VAL A 136 14.69 0.08 7.56
N PRO A 137 15.75 0.91 7.60
CA PRO A 137 15.91 2.05 6.68
C PRO A 137 15.86 1.69 5.18
N HIS A 138 16.17 0.44 4.82
CA HIS A 138 16.09 -0.03 3.44
C HIS A 138 14.67 0.05 2.89
N MET A 139 13.65 -0.21 3.72
CA MET A 139 12.25 -0.37 3.28
C MET A 139 11.70 0.88 2.60
N ALA A 140 11.91 2.06 3.19
CA ALA A 140 11.56 3.34 2.56
C ALA A 140 12.70 3.87 1.68
N GLY A 141 13.95 3.67 2.10
CA GLY A 141 15.13 4.20 1.42
C GLY A 141 15.38 3.65 0.01
N VAL A 142 14.85 2.49 -0.34
CA VAL A 142 14.95 1.95 -1.70
C VAL A 142 14.23 2.84 -2.72
N PHE A 143 13.10 3.42 -2.35
CA PHE A 143 12.36 4.35 -3.20
C PHE A 143 13.18 5.60 -3.49
N GLU A 144 13.81 6.17 -2.46
CA GLU A 144 14.63 7.39 -2.60
C GLU A 144 15.91 7.13 -3.38
N LYS A 145 16.62 6.04 -3.04
CA LYS A 145 17.97 5.78 -3.56
C LYS A 145 18.00 5.21 -4.98
N LYS A 146 16.99 4.43 -5.36
CA LYS A 146 16.97 3.73 -6.65
C LYS A 146 15.91 4.24 -7.61
N TYR A 147 14.80 4.75 -7.08
CA TYR A 147 13.63 5.05 -7.90
C TYR A 147 13.22 6.51 -7.87
N ASN A 148 14.07 7.41 -7.35
CA ASN A 148 13.81 8.86 -7.33
C ASN A 148 12.41 9.19 -6.78
N GLN A 149 11.98 8.49 -5.70
CA GLN A 149 10.65 8.64 -5.12
C GLN A 149 10.73 8.73 -3.60
N LYS A 150 9.77 9.42 -3.00
CA LYS A 150 9.51 9.39 -1.57
C LYS A 150 8.22 8.65 -1.28
N LEU A 151 8.28 7.65 -0.39
CA LEU A 151 7.09 6.97 0.11
C LEU A 151 6.35 7.89 1.08
N LEU A 152 5.06 8.11 0.84
CA LEU A 152 4.20 8.98 1.65
C LEU A 152 3.27 8.18 2.58
N GLY A 153 2.82 7.00 2.16
CA GLY A 153 1.98 6.14 2.98
C GLY A 153 1.89 4.72 2.45
N LEU A 154 1.52 3.80 3.34
CA LEU A 154 1.32 2.39 3.05
C LEU A 154 -0.17 2.05 3.08
N PHE A 155 -0.59 1.12 2.24
CA PHE A 155 -1.98 0.66 2.21
C PHE A 155 -2.03 -0.86 2.32
N GLY A 156 -2.85 -1.35 3.26
CA GLY A 156 -3.15 -2.75 3.44
C GLY A 156 -4.41 -3.17 2.70
N PHE A 157 -4.54 -4.46 2.50
CA PHE A 157 -5.75 -5.10 2.02
C PHE A 157 -6.32 -6.04 3.06
N ASP A 158 -7.58 -6.42 2.86
CA ASP A 158 -8.30 -7.42 3.61
C ASP A 158 -7.66 -8.82 3.47
N ASN A 159 -8.17 -9.75 4.26
CA ASN A 159 -7.57 -11.07 4.42
C ASN A 159 -7.70 -11.90 3.13
N TYR A 160 -6.58 -12.46 2.67
CA TYR A 160 -6.56 -13.32 1.49
C TYR A 160 -7.30 -14.64 1.71
N GLY A 161 -8.13 -14.97 0.74
CA GLY A 161 -8.78 -16.25 0.59
C GLY A 161 -8.61 -16.79 -0.83
N LEU A 162 -9.49 -17.70 -1.22
CA LEU A 162 -9.41 -18.37 -2.50
C LEU A 162 -10.79 -18.38 -3.18
N TYR A 163 -10.91 -17.75 -4.34
CA TYR A 163 -12.04 -17.87 -5.26
C TYR A 163 -11.83 -19.08 -6.15
N THR A 164 -12.85 -19.92 -6.34
CA THR A 164 -12.79 -21.09 -7.23
C THR A 164 -14.06 -21.23 -8.04
N THR A 165 -13.90 -21.75 -9.27
CA THR A 165 -15.01 -22.08 -10.19
C THR A 165 -15.73 -23.37 -9.76
N PHE A 166 -15.16 -24.13 -8.83
CA PHE A 166 -15.68 -25.41 -8.32
C PHE A 166 -15.76 -25.40 -6.79
N ALA A 167 -16.68 -26.18 -6.24
CA ALA A 167 -16.77 -26.41 -4.80
C ALA A 167 -15.66 -27.36 -4.34
N TRP A 168 -15.15 -27.16 -3.13
CA TRP A 168 -14.17 -28.03 -2.49
C TRP A 168 -14.26 -27.91 -0.96
N ASP A 169 -13.96 -29.00 -0.27
CA ASP A 169 -13.95 -29.05 1.20
C ASP A 169 -12.60 -29.47 1.76
N SER A 170 -11.84 -30.25 1.01
CA SER A 170 -10.48 -30.66 1.37
C SER A 170 -9.43 -29.89 0.54
N VAL A 171 -8.37 -29.47 1.19
CA VAL A 171 -7.21 -28.83 0.56
C VAL A 171 -6.58 -29.73 -0.52
N THR A 172 -6.70 -31.07 -0.39
CA THR A 172 -6.20 -32.03 -1.37
C THR A 172 -6.89 -31.97 -2.72
N GLU A 173 -8.10 -31.42 -2.78
CA GLU A 173 -8.86 -31.22 -4.03
C GLU A 173 -8.30 -30.08 -4.90
N LEU A 174 -7.40 -29.26 -4.35
CA LEU A 174 -6.67 -28.24 -5.09
C LEU A 174 -5.52 -28.84 -5.92
N LYS A 175 -5.13 -30.09 -5.65
CA LYS A 175 -4.03 -30.75 -6.38
C LYS A 175 -4.33 -30.84 -7.88
N GLY A 176 -3.42 -30.33 -8.69
CA GLY A 176 -3.54 -30.29 -10.15
C GLY A 176 -4.48 -29.23 -10.71
N ARG A 177 -5.20 -28.48 -9.85
CA ARG A 177 -6.00 -27.32 -10.27
C ARG A 177 -5.12 -26.13 -10.58
N LYS A 178 -5.45 -25.37 -11.60
CA LYS A 178 -4.74 -24.14 -11.94
C LYS A 178 -5.22 -23.02 -11.02
N MET A 179 -4.34 -22.50 -10.16
CA MET A 179 -4.63 -21.43 -9.22
C MET A 179 -3.79 -20.21 -9.52
N SER A 180 -4.44 -19.06 -9.66
CA SER A 180 -3.74 -17.82 -10.02
C SER A 180 -3.47 -16.92 -8.81
N GLY A 181 -2.53 -16.00 -9.01
CA GLY A 181 -2.14 -15.00 -8.02
C GLY A 181 -1.16 -13.98 -8.60
N ALA A 182 -0.76 -13.02 -7.78
CA ALA A 182 0.09 -11.89 -8.17
C ALA A 182 1.60 -12.23 -8.31
N GLY A 183 1.97 -13.51 -8.33
CA GLY A 183 3.36 -13.98 -8.42
C GLY A 183 3.94 -14.33 -7.05
N PRO A 184 4.30 -13.38 -6.17
CA PRO A 184 4.96 -13.69 -4.88
C PRO A 184 4.14 -14.55 -3.91
N ASN A 185 2.80 -14.64 -4.08
CA ASN A 185 1.91 -15.48 -3.28
C ASN A 185 1.58 -16.84 -3.92
N LEU A 186 2.01 -17.11 -5.13
CA LEU A 186 1.78 -18.40 -5.83
C LEU A 186 2.30 -19.61 -5.04
N PRO A 187 3.45 -19.56 -4.33
CA PRO A 187 3.90 -20.66 -3.49
C PRO A 187 2.87 -21.12 -2.44
N TRP A 188 1.89 -20.28 -2.07
CA TRP A 188 0.87 -20.67 -1.09
C TRP A 188 -0.01 -21.81 -1.60
N VAL A 189 -0.39 -21.78 -2.87
CA VAL A 189 -1.20 -22.82 -3.51
C VAL A 189 -0.35 -23.95 -4.08
N GLU A 190 0.85 -23.66 -4.54
CA GLU A 190 1.81 -24.68 -4.98
C GLU A 190 2.16 -25.67 -3.85
N ALA A 191 2.28 -25.20 -2.62
CA ALA A 191 2.57 -26.01 -1.45
C ALA A 191 1.52 -27.12 -1.16
N VAL A 192 0.35 -27.02 -1.74
CA VAL A 192 -0.73 -28.04 -1.65
C VAL A 192 -0.97 -28.77 -2.97
N GLY A 193 -0.05 -28.63 -3.92
CA GLY A 193 -0.04 -29.35 -5.20
C GLY A 193 -0.89 -28.72 -6.29
N ALA A 194 -1.37 -27.49 -6.14
CA ALA A 194 -1.99 -26.75 -7.23
C ALA A 194 -0.94 -26.29 -8.26
N ILE A 195 -1.39 -26.03 -9.49
CA ILE A 195 -0.54 -25.50 -10.57
C ILE A 195 -0.62 -23.98 -10.52
N PRO A 196 0.50 -23.28 -10.20
CA PRO A 196 0.48 -21.83 -10.06
C PRO A 196 0.42 -21.12 -11.42
N VAL A 197 -0.38 -20.05 -11.52
CA VAL A 197 -0.51 -19.21 -12.72
C VAL A 197 -0.40 -17.73 -12.32
N GLY A 198 0.58 -17.02 -12.87
CA GLY A 198 0.73 -15.57 -12.66
C GLY A 198 -0.39 -14.80 -13.36
N THR A 199 -0.96 -13.79 -12.71
CA THR A 199 -2.01 -12.94 -13.29
C THR A 199 -1.91 -11.50 -12.77
N THR A 200 -2.52 -10.59 -13.52
CA THR A 200 -2.78 -9.21 -13.07
C THR A 200 -4.27 -9.01 -12.87
N LEU A 201 -4.66 -8.05 -12.03
CA LEU A 201 -6.07 -7.88 -11.64
C LEU A 201 -7.02 -7.65 -12.82
N PRO A 202 -6.68 -6.86 -13.88
CA PRO A 202 -7.53 -6.70 -15.05
C PRO A 202 -7.86 -8.00 -15.79
N ASP A 203 -6.97 -8.99 -15.71
CA ASP A 203 -7.09 -10.25 -16.44
C ASP A 203 -7.87 -11.32 -15.66
N VAL A 204 -8.14 -11.11 -14.35
CA VAL A 204 -8.71 -12.15 -13.47
C VAL A 204 -10.10 -12.57 -13.91
N TYR A 205 -11.02 -11.62 -14.10
CA TYR A 205 -12.40 -11.93 -14.44
C TYR A 205 -12.52 -12.71 -15.76
N PRO A 206 -11.98 -12.21 -16.89
CA PRO A 206 -12.08 -12.93 -18.16
C PRO A 206 -11.36 -14.28 -18.15
N SER A 207 -10.26 -14.41 -17.42
CA SER A 207 -9.53 -15.69 -17.32
C SER A 207 -10.28 -16.75 -16.51
N LEU A 208 -10.95 -16.37 -15.43
CA LEU A 208 -11.86 -17.27 -14.70
C LEU A 208 -13.06 -17.68 -15.58
N GLN A 209 -13.65 -16.72 -16.28
CA GLN A 209 -14.82 -16.97 -17.15
C GLN A 209 -14.49 -17.92 -18.30
N THR A 210 -13.29 -17.83 -18.86
CA THR A 210 -12.84 -18.66 -20.00
C THR A 210 -12.08 -19.93 -19.57
N GLY A 211 -11.90 -20.17 -18.26
CA GLY A 211 -11.24 -21.36 -17.74
C GLY A 211 -9.74 -21.43 -17.96
N VAL A 212 -9.06 -20.27 -18.10
CA VAL A 212 -7.58 -20.22 -18.15
C VAL A 212 -7.02 -20.78 -16.85
N TYR A 213 -7.68 -20.51 -15.72
CA TYR A 213 -7.41 -21.10 -14.41
C TYR A 213 -8.71 -21.36 -13.65
N ASP A 214 -8.64 -22.28 -12.67
CA ASP A 214 -9.78 -22.76 -11.89
C ASP A 214 -10.08 -21.90 -10.64
N GLY A 215 -9.13 -21.02 -10.25
CA GLY A 215 -9.30 -20.16 -9.08
C GLY A 215 -8.21 -19.11 -8.95
N VAL A 216 -8.39 -18.20 -7.99
CA VAL A 216 -7.47 -17.09 -7.74
C VAL A 216 -7.35 -16.76 -6.25
N LEU A 217 -6.11 -16.51 -5.81
CA LEU A 217 -5.78 -15.96 -4.49
C LEU A 217 -6.10 -14.46 -4.48
N LEU A 218 -7.21 -14.09 -3.87
CA LEU A 218 -7.62 -12.68 -3.71
C LEU A 218 -8.48 -12.52 -2.44
N PHE A 219 -8.79 -11.30 -2.12
CA PHE A 219 -9.50 -10.87 -0.93
C PHE A 219 -10.91 -10.32 -1.25
N PRO A 220 -11.83 -10.26 -0.27
CA PRO A 220 -13.23 -9.95 -0.49
C PRO A 220 -13.51 -8.60 -1.15
N SER A 221 -12.75 -7.54 -0.83
CA SER A 221 -12.99 -6.21 -1.39
C SER A 221 -12.79 -6.16 -2.91
N VAL A 222 -11.75 -6.84 -3.40
CA VAL A 222 -11.52 -6.99 -4.85
C VAL A 222 -12.52 -7.95 -5.47
N GLY A 223 -12.83 -9.06 -4.78
CA GLY A 223 -13.82 -10.00 -5.25
C GLY A 223 -15.18 -9.37 -5.50
N TRP A 224 -15.61 -8.47 -4.62
CA TRP A 224 -16.84 -7.70 -4.80
C TRP A 224 -16.72 -6.65 -5.91
N SER A 225 -15.69 -5.78 -5.84
CA SER A 225 -15.54 -4.67 -6.79
C SER A 225 -15.32 -5.10 -8.24
N HIS A 226 -14.74 -6.28 -8.46
CA HIS A 226 -14.49 -6.86 -9.78
C HIS A 226 -15.45 -8.03 -10.11
N LYS A 227 -16.49 -8.23 -9.28
CA LYS A 227 -17.51 -9.24 -9.48
C LYS A 227 -16.98 -10.66 -9.67
N LEU A 228 -15.88 -11.01 -9.00
CA LEU A 228 -15.22 -12.32 -9.17
C LEU A 228 -16.09 -13.48 -8.71
N PHE A 229 -17.09 -13.22 -7.86
CA PHE A 229 -18.07 -14.21 -7.42
C PHE A 229 -19.01 -14.68 -8.54
N GLU A 230 -19.08 -13.99 -9.69
CA GLU A 230 -19.87 -14.44 -10.84
C GLU A 230 -19.20 -15.62 -11.56
N PRO A 231 -17.94 -15.52 -12.06
CA PRO A 231 -17.26 -16.64 -12.70
C PRO A 231 -16.69 -17.66 -11.70
N ALA A 232 -16.43 -17.29 -10.43
CA ALA A 232 -15.89 -18.15 -9.38
C ALA A 232 -16.71 -18.03 -8.09
N PRO A 233 -17.89 -18.67 -8.03
CA PRO A 233 -18.89 -18.44 -6.98
C PRO A 233 -18.50 -19.03 -5.61
N HIS A 234 -17.44 -19.82 -5.52
CA HIS A 234 -16.98 -20.43 -4.27
C HIS A 234 -15.83 -19.62 -3.68
N TYR A 235 -16.08 -18.95 -2.56
CA TYR A 235 -15.03 -18.25 -1.81
C TYR A 235 -14.72 -18.98 -0.51
N LYS A 236 -13.47 -19.43 -0.36
CA LYS A 236 -12.97 -20.02 0.88
C LYS A 236 -12.17 -19.00 1.68
N ILE A 237 -12.63 -18.72 2.89
CA ILE A 237 -11.88 -17.96 3.89
C ILE A 237 -10.80 -18.88 4.45
N VAL A 238 -9.59 -18.78 3.93
CA VAL A 238 -8.43 -19.57 4.37
C VAL A 238 -7.72 -18.88 5.55
N GLY A 239 -7.75 -17.55 5.57
CA GLY A 239 -7.07 -16.77 6.59
C GLY A 239 -5.56 -16.71 6.34
N PHE A 240 -5.15 -16.50 5.08
CA PHE A 240 -3.73 -16.26 4.75
C PHE A 240 -3.18 -14.97 5.33
N GLY A 241 -4.04 -14.11 5.82
CA GLY A 241 -3.72 -12.83 6.43
C GLY A 241 -3.94 -11.64 5.52
N SER A 242 -4.12 -10.48 6.14
CA SER A 242 -4.14 -9.17 5.51
C SER A 242 -2.72 -8.76 5.14
N LYS A 243 -2.54 -8.09 4.02
CA LYS A 243 -1.22 -7.76 3.48
C LYS A 243 -1.07 -6.28 3.19
N THR A 244 0.00 -5.67 3.72
CA THR A 244 0.35 -4.27 3.49
C THR A 244 1.59 -4.19 2.59
N PHE A 245 1.36 -4.08 1.29
CA PHE A 245 2.40 -4.01 0.25
C PHE A 245 2.00 -3.09 -0.91
N HIS A 246 1.15 -2.13 -0.65
CA HIS A 246 0.83 -1.03 -1.55
C HIS A 246 1.26 0.27 -0.89
N GLY A 247 1.55 1.26 -1.71
CA GLY A 247 1.90 2.58 -1.20
C GLY A 247 1.60 3.67 -2.21
N VAL A 248 1.54 4.90 -1.71
CA VAL A 248 1.58 6.11 -2.50
C VAL A 248 2.96 6.74 -2.39
N THR A 249 3.55 7.05 -3.53
CA THR A 249 4.85 7.70 -3.63
C THR A 249 4.74 9.00 -4.41
N ILE A 250 5.68 9.92 -4.19
CA ILE A 250 5.86 11.14 -4.98
C ILE A 250 7.24 11.13 -5.62
N ASN A 251 7.33 11.64 -6.84
CA ASN A 251 8.61 11.87 -7.51
C ASN A 251 9.51 12.76 -6.65
N MET A 252 10.79 12.42 -6.51
CA MET A 252 11.70 13.11 -5.59
C MET A 252 12.07 14.52 -6.07
N ASP A 253 12.09 14.78 -7.36
CA ASP A 253 12.37 16.12 -7.89
C ASP A 253 11.14 17.03 -7.65
N THR A 254 9.93 16.52 -7.87
CA THR A 254 8.70 17.21 -7.44
C THR A 254 8.74 17.45 -5.94
N TRP A 255 9.05 16.43 -5.12
CA TRP A 255 9.14 16.56 -3.66
C TRP A 255 10.10 17.67 -3.23
N LYS A 256 11.31 17.69 -3.78
CA LYS A 256 12.34 18.70 -3.45
C LYS A 256 11.97 20.11 -3.88
N SER A 257 11.11 20.27 -4.87
CA SER A 257 10.62 21.58 -5.32
C SER A 257 9.55 22.17 -4.39
N LEU A 258 8.95 21.35 -3.51
CA LEU A 258 7.91 21.79 -2.59
C LEU A 258 8.51 22.50 -1.37
N PRO A 259 7.85 23.56 -0.86
CA PRO A 259 8.17 24.16 0.43
C PRO A 259 8.12 23.16 1.58
N ALA A 260 8.89 23.39 2.64
CA ALA A 260 9.01 22.43 3.75
C ALA A 260 7.68 22.19 4.49
N ASP A 261 6.83 23.19 4.60
CA ASP A 261 5.49 23.07 5.20
C ASP A 261 4.53 22.24 4.33
N VAL A 262 4.61 22.36 3.00
CA VAL A 262 3.87 21.52 2.05
C VAL A 262 4.35 20.07 2.12
N GLN A 263 5.67 19.84 2.16
CA GLN A 263 6.24 18.51 2.37
C GLN A 263 5.74 17.87 3.67
N LYS A 264 5.70 18.65 4.75
CA LYS A 264 5.18 18.20 6.04
C LYS A 264 3.70 17.83 5.93
N ALA A 265 2.87 18.69 5.34
CA ALA A 265 1.46 18.45 5.15
C ALA A 265 1.16 17.19 4.34
N MET A 266 1.91 16.94 3.26
CA MET A 266 1.77 15.73 2.46
C MET A 266 2.19 14.47 3.23
N SER A 267 3.27 14.55 4.01
CA SER A 267 3.70 13.43 4.87
C SER A 267 2.67 13.09 5.93
N GLU A 268 2.12 14.11 6.61
CA GLU A 268 1.05 13.94 7.60
C GLU A 268 -0.22 13.36 6.97
N ALA A 269 -0.65 13.87 5.81
CA ALA A 269 -1.80 13.34 5.07
C ALA A 269 -1.60 11.86 4.70
N GLY A 270 -0.39 11.48 4.31
CA GLY A 270 -0.04 10.08 4.05
C GLY A 270 -0.21 9.19 5.27
N MET A 271 0.33 9.61 6.42
CA MET A 271 0.22 8.87 7.69
C MET A 271 -1.25 8.79 8.17
N GLU A 272 -1.99 9.88 8.13
CA GLU A 272 -3.41 9.90 8.50
C GLU A 272 -4.26 9.01 7.58
N THR A 273 -3.91 8.93 6.29
CA THR A 273 -4.58 8.03 5.35
C THR A 273 -4.25 6.57 5.68
N GLU A 274 -3.01 6.28 6.03
CA GLU A 274 -2.58 4.94 6.46
C GLU A 274 -3.34 4.49 7.72
N ASP A 275 -3.42 5.35 8.74
CA ASP A 275 -4.15 5.07 9.99
C ASP A 275 -5.65 4.85 9.75
N PHE A 276 -6.24 5.59 8.81
CA PHE A 276 -7.64 5.42 8.40
C PHE A 276 -7.86 4.10 7.65
N THR A 277 -6.90 3.68 6.83
CA THR A 277 -7.08 2.56 5.88
C THR A 277 -7.31 1.23 6.60
N GLY A 278 -6.58 0.93 7.67
CA GLY A 278 -6.69 -0.34 8.36
C GLY A 278 -8.13 -0.66 8.83
N PRO A 279 -8.72 0.16 9.72
CA PRO A 279 -10.09 -0.04 10.18
C PRO A 279 -11.13 -0.03 9.05
N TRP A 280 -10.96 0.84 8.06
CA TRP A 280 -11.86 0.90 6.90
C TRP A 280 -11.83 -0.39 6.07
N VAL A 281 -10.65 -0.97 5.85
CA VAL A 281 -10.51 -2.24 5.13
C VAL A 281 -11.12 -3.39 5.92
N ASP A 282 -10.97 -3.41 7.25
CA ASP A 282 -11.55 -4.44 8.11
C ASP A 282 -13.09 -4.43 8.03
N GLU A 283 -13.72 -3.24 8.03
CA GLU A 283 -15.16 -3.07 7.83
C GLU A 283 -15.59 -3.47 6.42
N LEU A 284 -14.78 -3.10 5.42
CA LEU A 284 -15.05 -3.42 4.01
C LEU A 284 -14.99 -4.92 3.76
N GLU A 285 -14.07 -5.66 4.39
CA GLU A 285 -14.00 -7.12 4.32
C GLU A 285 -15.32 -7.75 4.78
N ALA A 286 -15.77 -7.41 5.99
CA ALA A 286 -17.00 -7.95 6.56
C ALA A 286 -18.22 -7.62 5.69
N THR A 287 -18.32 -6.38 5.23
CA THR A 287 -19.41 -5.90 4.38
C THR A 287 -19.44 -6.65 3.04
N ASN A 288 -18.30 -6.82 2.39
CA ASN A 288 -18.24 -7.45 1.08
C ASN A 288 -18.42 -8.96 1.14
N LEU A 289 -18.00 -9.65 2.20
CA LEU A 289 -18.35 -11.03 2.45
C LEU A 289 -19.88 -11.20 2.52
N GLY A 290 -20.57 -10.33 3.26
CA GLY A 290 -22.05 -10.33 3.33
C GLY A 290 -22.70 -10.07 1.97
N ARG A 291 -22.21 -9.08 1.22
CA ARG A 291 -22.72 -8.75 -0.12
C ARG A 291 -22.55 -9.90 -1.11
N MET A 292 -21.40 -10.60 -1.08
CA MET A 292 -21.16 -11.76 -1.93
C MET A 292 -22.14 -12.89 -1.62
N VAL A 293 -22.40 -13.17 -0.33
CA VAL A 293 -23.42 -14.15 0.07
C VAL A 293 -24.81 -13.76 -0.44
N MET A 294 -25.20 -12.50 -0.28
CA MET A 294 -26.49 -12.00 -0.80
C MET A 294 -26.58 -12.07 -2.33
N ALA A 295 -25.47 -11.98 -3.02
CA ALA A 295 -25.38 -12.14 -4.47
C ALA A 295 -25.30 -13.61 -4.94
N GLY A 296 -25.41 -14.59 -4.01
CA GLY A 296 -25.44 -16.01 -4.31
C GLY A 296 -24.09 -16.72 -4.26
N ALA A 297 -23.02 -16.06 -3.83
CA ALA A 297 -21.73 -16.72 -3.65
C ALA A 297 -21.75 -17.69 -2.46
N ASN A 298 -21.11 -18.84 -2.64
CA ASN A 298 -20.88 -19.81 -1.57
C ASN A 298 -19.62 -19.42 -0.78
N VAL A 299 -19.81 -18.68 0.30
CA VAL A 299 -18.73 -18.23 1.20
C VAL A 299 -18.62 -19.20 2.37
N THR A 300 -17.53 -19.92 2.44
CA THR A 300 -17.24 -20.89 3.52
C THR A 300 -15.83 -20.71 4.08
N ARG A 301 -15.53 -21.34 5.20
CA ARG A 301 -14.23 -21.30 5.86
C ARG A 301 -13.57 -22.67 5.83
N VAL A 302 -12.26 -22.73 5.60
CA VAL A 302 -11.50 -23.96 5.85
C VAL A 302 -11.51 -24.32 7.33
N THR A 303 -11.50 -25.62 7.64
CA THR A 303 -11.47 -26.06 9.06
C THR A 303 -10.12 -25.65 9.71
N PRO A 304 -10.08 -25.51 11.05
CA PRO A 304 -8.84 -25.24 11.77
C PRO A 304 -7.75 -26.27 11.48
N GLU A 305 -8.12 -27.55 11.34
CA GLU A 305 -7.19 -28.66 11.04
C GLU A 305 -6.63 -28.53 9.62
N ALA A 306 -7.46 -28.24 8.62
CA ALA A 306 -7.03 -28.00 7.24
C ALA A 306 -6.13 -26.78 7.15
N ARG A 307 -6.49 -25.70 7.86
CA ARG A 307 -5.66 -24.49 7.94
C ARG A 307 -4.29 -24.75 8.59
N LEU A 308 -4.26 -25.53 9.68
CA LEU A 308 -3.02 -25.92 10.35
C LEU A 308 -2.15 -26.81 9.44
N ALA A 309 -2.77 -27.78 8.76
CA ALA A 309 -2.07 -28.66 7.82
C ALA A 309 -1.43 -27.82 6.68
N TRP A 310 -2.17 -26.87 6.12
CA TRP A 310 -1.65 -25.97 5.08
C TRP A 310 -0.50 -25.09 5.62
N ALA A 311 -0.66 -24.52 6.81
CA ALA A 311 0.38 -23.71 7.43
C ALA A 311 1.69 -24.50 7.66
N LYS A 312 1.60 -25.78 8.00
CA LYS A 312 2.77 -26.66 8.15
C LYS A 312 3.54 -26.83 6.84
N THR A 313 2.88 -26.91 5.69
CA THR A 313 3.57 -27.03 4.38
C THR A 313 4.35 -25.76 4.04
N LEU A 314 3.96 -24.61 4.59
CA LEU A 314 4.56 -23.30 4.34
C LEU A 314 5.48 -22.82 5.48
N ALA A 315 5.71 -23.64 6.52
CA ALA A 315 6.48 -23.23 7.70
C ALA A 315 7.91 -22.75 7.38
N GLY A 316 8.56 -23.33 6.38
CA GLY A 316 9.91 -22.95 5.95
C GLY A 316 9.95 -21.79 4.92
N PHE A 317 8.83 -21.47 4.31
CA PHE A 317 8.78 -20.50 3.20
C PHE A 317 9.25 -19.09 3.58
N PRO A 318 8.83 -18.47 4.70
CA PRO A 318 9.32 -17.15 5.08
C PRO A 318 10.84 -17.10 5.30
N ASN A 319 11.42 -18.13 5.95
CA ASN A 319 12.86 -18.20 6.17
C ASN A 319 13.63 -18.36 4.85
N MET A 320 13.14 -19.19 3.93
CA MET A 320 13.73 -19.37 2.60
C MET A 320 13.78 -18.03 1.85
N ARG A 321 12.69 -17.28 1.84
CA ARG A 321 12.62 -15.96 1.17
C ARG A 321 13.50 -14.92 1.86
N ALA A 322 13.55 -14.94 3.20
CA ALA A 322 14.44 -14.08 3.97
C ALA A 322 15.91 -14.32 3.62
N LYS A 323 16.33 -15.59 3.55
CA LYS A 323 17.70 -15.97 3.13
C LYS A 323 18.01 -15.61 1.68
N GLU A 324 17.04 -15.73 0.79
CA GLU A 324 17.21 -15.25 -0.59
C GLU A 324 17.47 -13.74 -0.62
N ALA A 325 16.75 -12.96 0.20
CA ALA A 325 17.01 -11.53 0.33
C ALA A 325 18.39 -11.25 0.90
N ASP A 326 18.81 -11.96 1.97
CA ASP A 326 20.15 -11.84 2.56
C ASP A 326 21.25 -12.12 1.52
N SER A 327 21.08 -13.14 0.68
CA SER A 327 22.03 -13.47 -0.38
C SER A 327 22.18 -12.38 -1.46
N LYS A 328 21.16 -11.53 -1.58
CA LYS A 328 21.17 -10.34 -2.46
C LYS A 328 21.71 -9.08 -1.75
N GLY A 329 22.21 -9.19 -0.52
CA GLY A 329 22.67 -8.06 0.29
C GLY A 329 21.54 -7.21 0.88
N LEU A 330 20.32 -7.73 0.92
CA LEU A 330 19.15 -7.08 1.51
C LEU A 330 18.92 -7.61 2.94
N PRO A 331 18.38 -6.82 3.88
CA PRO A 331 18.20 -7.26 5.26
C PRO A 331 16.96 -8.17 5.45
N GLY A 332 16.91 -9.29 4.72
CA GLY A 332 15.75 -10.17 4.65
C GLY A 332 15.37 -10.81 5.98
N SER A 333 16.35 -11.47 6.63
CA SER A 333 16.14 -12.09 7.95
C SER A 333 15.74 -11.06 9.00
N LYS A 334 16.29 -9.85 8.96
CA LYS A 334 15.90 -8.76 9.87
C LYS A 334 14.44 -8.33 9.64
N VAL A 335 14.03 -8.15 8.39
CA VAL A 335 12.65 -7.71 8.06
C VAL A 335 11.63 -8.75 8.46
N VAL A 336 11.82 -10.01 8.04
CA VAL A 336 10.85 -11.08 8.32
C VAL A 336 10.82 -11.42 9.80
N GLY A 337 11.99 -11.50 10.48
CA GLY A 337 12.07 -11.73 11.92
C GLY A 337 11.35 -10.64 12.71
N MET A 338 11.60 -9.37 12.39
CA MET A 338 10.90 -8.24 13.01
C MET A 338 9.38 -8.31 12.79
N ALA A 339 8.93 -8.61 11.58
CA ALA A 339 7.51 -8.72 11.29
C ALA A 339 6.83 -9.83 12.10
N VAL A 340 7.50 -10.99 12.29
CA VAL A 340 7.02 -12.06 13.18
C VAL A 340 6.88 -11.57 14.61
N ASP A 341 7.93 -10.98 15.16
CA ASP A 341 7.98 -10.56 16.57
C ASP A 341 7.00 -9.41 16.86
N VAL A 342 6.88 -8.44 15.95
CA VAL A 342 5.92 -7.34 16.07
C VAL A 342 4.48 -7.84 15.99
N ALA A 343 4.18 -8.76 15.08
CA ALA A 343 2.85 -9.34 14.97
C ALA A 343 2.46 -10.06 16.28
N GLU A 344 3.35 -10.85 16.89
CA GLU A 344 3.13 -11.50 18.19
C GLU A 344 2.94 -10.49 19.31
N LYS A 345 3.79 -9.47 19.39
CA LYS A 345 3.67 -8.39 20.39
C LYS A 345 2.32 -7.67 20.29
N LEU A 346 1.76 -7.57 19.09
CA LEU A 346 0.45 -6.98 18.83
C LEU A 346 -0.71 -7.98 18.95
N GLY A 347 -0.45 -9.20 19.44
CA GLY A 347 -1.45 -10.21 19.80
C GLY A 347 -1.77 -11.22 18.71
N HIS A 348 -1.03 -11.25 17.59
CA HIS A 348 -1.21 -12.28 16.57
C HIS A 348 -0.81 -13.67 17.08
N LYS A 349 -1.64 -14.68 16.75
CA LYS A 349 -1.38 -16.08 17.06
C LYS A 349 -1.15 -16.86 15.79
N TRP A 350 0.07 -17.32 15.59
CA TRP A 350 0.45 -18.11 14.44
C TRP A 350 -0.14 -19.52 14.50
N PRO A 351 -0.71 -20.07 13.43
CA PRO A 351 -1.04 -21.50 13.38
C PRO A 351 0.24 -22.36 13.45
N VAL A 352 1.32 -21.88 12.82
CA VAL A 352 2.69 -22.39 12.94
C VAL A 352 3.62 -21.18 12.99
N ARG A 353 4.33 -20.97 14.11
CA ARG A 353 5.25 -19.86 14.23
C ARG A 353 6.43 -20.01 13.28
N TYR A 354 6.74 -18.98 12.55
CA TYR A 354 7.90 -18.97 11.67
C TYR A 354 9.19 -18.79 12.44
N VAL A 355 10.20 -19.60 12.10
CA VAL A 355 11.56 -19.53 12.64
C VAL A 355 12.47 -18.92 11.57
N ILE A 356 12.99 -17.75 11.83
CA ILE A 356 13.93 -17.04 10.95
C ILE A 356 15.34 -17.23 11.54
N LYS A 357 16.24 -17.76 10.72
CA LYS A 357 17.61 -18.13 11.15
C LYS A 357 18.65 -17.17 10.56
#